data_f0171eb39319719f4a1cd0afcb49a892
#
_entry.id   f0171eb39319719f4a1cd0afcb49a892
#
_cell.length_a   1.000
_cell.length_b   1.000
_cell.length_c   1.000
_cell.angle_alpha   90.00
_cell.angle_beta   90.00
_cell.angle_gamma   90.00
#
_symmetry.space_group_name_H-M   'P 1'
#
loop_
_entity.id
_entity.type
_entity.pdbx_description
1 polymer ?
#
loop_
_entity_poly.entity_id
_entity_poly.type
_entity_poly.pdbx_seq_one_letter_code
_entity_poly.pdbx_strand_id
1 'polypeptide(L)'
;MAVILNQLNGKLPVAAPLTVIESNSSQMDGDDKRYVIHYEDKAITLVPCLAGSHPDQTTQAMCHDIGAALAMLHETLQALQPSEQYGVPLYPWADVRDREMQFMPGDEAKLMSDIWRSYSELPLATLPKGLCHLDMFADNTLWNLQKGEARLTGLLDFTEVSVEHYVMDIAITINDFCTTWGVAEQGESVNFDRSKMAAFLQGYESIRPLNNDENRALPVMLAKAAVIFWLLRLNVIHYNRTEGRTGDNIMVKNPDLMKRLAAYHWAHVEKSQNTVFALLTKQDNQIVGVFSSITQAEQAQETLSSSEFAIKEYTLDQLS
;
A
#
# COMPACT_ATOMS: atom_id res chain seq x y z
N MET A 1 -14.43 -10.53 10.53
CA MET A 1 -14.83 -9.15 10.19
C MET A 1 -15.37 -8.38 11.41
N ALA A 2 -16.47 -8.80 12.04
CA ALA A 2 -17.07 -8.07 13.17
C ALA A 2 -16.09 -7.76 14.31
N VAL A 3 -15.21 -8.68 14.67
CA VAL A 3 -14.18 -8.49 15.71
C VAL A 3 -13.23 -7.36 15.34
N ILE A 4 -12.76 -7.31 14.09
CA ILE A 4 -11.87 -6.27 13.59
C ILE A 4 -12.54 -4.90 13.67
N LEU A 5 -13.74 -4.77 13.11
CA LEU A 5 -14.48 -3.51 13.10
C LEU A 5 -14.81 -3.02 14.51
N ASN A 6 -15.14 -3.93 15.44
CA ASN A 6 -15.38 -3.56 16.84
C ASN A 6 -14.10 -3.13 17.55
N GLN A 7 -12.95 -3.71 17.24
CA GLN A 7 -11.65 -3.31 17.78
C GLN A 7 -11.25 -1.90 17.34
N LEU A 8 -11.62 -1.52 16.11
CA LEU A 8 -11.36 -0.21 15.52
C LEU A 8 -12.39 0.85 15.95
N ASN A 9 -13.58 0.43 16.38
CA ASN A 9 -14.68 1.33 16.74
C ASN A 9 -14.29 2.31 17.84
N GLY A 10 -14.62 3.58 17.66
CA GLY A 10 -14.27 4.67 18.57
C GLY A 10 -12.82 5.19 18.43
N LYS A 11 -11.95 4.50 17.67
CA LYS A 11 -10.60 4.95 17.31
C LYS A 11 -10.54 5.44 15.87
N LEU A 12 -11.20 4.73 14.98
CA LEU A 12 -11.31 5.05 13.56
C LEU A 12 -12.78 5.11 13.13
N PRO A 13 -13.10 5.87 12.09
CA PRO A 13 -14.47 5.99 11.58
C PRO A 13 -14.84 4.74 10.75
N VAL A 14 -15.18 3.66 11.42
CA VAL A 14 -15.60 2.39 10.80
C VAL A 14 -17.06 2.07 11.11
N ALA A 15 -17.72 1.37 10.20
CA ALA A 15 -19.09 0.89 10.38
C ALA A 15 -19.10 -0.43 11.18
N ALA A 16 -18.83 -0.35 12.49
CA ALA A 16 -18.86 -1.52 13.36
C ALA A 16 -20.28 -2.11 13.46
N PRO A 17 -20.44 -3.44 13.32
CA PRO A 17 -21.75 -4.07 13.34
C PRO A 17 -22.43 -3.96 14.69
N LEU A 18 -23.76 -3.76 14.67
CA LEU A 18 -24.59 -3.70 15.85
C LEU A 18 -24.81 -5.12 16.41
N THR A 19 -24.81 -5.21 17.74
CA THR A 19 -25.11 -6.48 18.42
C THR A 19 -26.59 -6.86 18.27
N VAL A 20 -26.86 -8.11 17.93
CA VAL A 20 -28.21 -8.67 17.89
C VAL A 20 -28.71 -8.89 19.33
N ILE A 21 -29.89 -8.34 19.63
CA ILE A 21 -30.60 -8.56 20.91
C ILE A 21 -31.74 -9.52 20.64
N GLU A 22 -31.71 -10.73 21.20
CA GLU A 22 -32.85 -11.65 21.16
C GLU A 22 -33.87 -11.25 22.23
N SER A 23 -35.11 -11.07 21.83
CA SER A 23 -36.20 -10.58 22.71
C SER A 23 -36.56 -11.53 23.85
N ASN A 24 -36.01 -12.74 23.90
CA ASN A 24 -36.32 -13.78 24.89
C ASN A 24 -35.12 -14.29 25.70
N SER A 25 -33.95 -13.67 25.62
CA SER A 25 -32.81 -14.13 26.42
C SER A 25 -32.71 -13.31 27.69
N SER A 26 -33.23 -13.87 28.79
CA SER A 26 -32.79 -13.52 30.13
C SER A 26 -31.29 -13.82 30.24
N GLN A 27 -30.47 -12.78 30.38
CA GLN A 27 -29.04 -12.80 30.69
C GLN A 27 -28.18 -13.72 29.80
N MET A 28 -27.63 -13.16 28.73
CA MET A 28 -26.40 -13.71 28.16
C MET A 28 -25.22 -13.23 29.01
N ASP A 29 -24.81 -14.06 29.95
CA ASP A 29 -23.51 -13.96 30.61
C ASP A 29 -22.47 -14.46 29.63
N GLY A 30 -21.49 -13.61 29.29
CA GLY A 30 -20.32 -14.01 28.53
C GLY A 30 -20.24 -13.42 27.11
N ASP A 31 -19.06 -13.42 26.64
CA ASP A 31 -18.46 -12.81 25.43
C ASP A 31 -19.08 -13.19 24.06
N ASP A 32 -20.25 -13.74 24.00
CA ASP A 32 -20.91 -14.30 22.79
C ASP A 32 -21.81 -13.26 22.10
N LYS A 33 -21.20 -12.12 21.74
CA LYS A 33 -21.91 -11.09 20.96
C LYS A 33 -22.18 -11.58 19.55
N ARG A 34 -23.46 -11.72 19.23
CA ARG A 34 -23.88 -12.07 17.87
C ARG A 34 -24.06 -10.81 17.02
N TYR A 35 -23.50 -10.79 15.84
CA TYR A 35 -23.57 -9.66 14.88
C TYR A 35 -24.30 -10.05 13.60
N VAL A 36 -24.68 -11.32 13.45
CA VAL A 36 -25.30 -11.86 12.24
C VAL A 36 -26.64 -12.50 12.60
N ILE A 37 -27.67 -12.15 11.86
CA ILE A 37 -28.95 -12.86 11.85
C ILE A 37 -29.09 -13.62 10.53
N HIS A 38 -29.81 -14.70 10.55
CA HIS A 38 -30.13 -15.48 9.35
C HIS A 38 -31.61 -15.29 8.99
N TYR A 39 -31.88 -14.94 7.75
CA TYR A 39 -33.22 -14.82 7.20
C TYR A 39 -33.23 -15.37 5.77
N GLU A 40 -34.11 -16.34 5.49
CA GLU A 40 -34.23 -17.00 4.17
C GLU A 40 -32.86 -17.41 3.58
N ASP A 41 -32.09 -18.19 4.30
CA ASP A 41 -30.74 -18.66 3.92
C ASP A 41 -29.68 -17.53 3.67
N LYS A 42 -29.99 -16.30 4.03
CA LYS A 42 -29.06 -15.16 3.95
C LYS A 42 -28.56 -14.76 5.32
N ALA A 43 -27.27 -14.51 5.41
CA ALA A 43 -26.66 -13.88 6.56
C ALA A 43 -26.81 -12.35 6.44
N ILE A 44 -27.36 -11.71 7.47
CA ILE A 44 -27.62 -10.27 7.51
C ILE A 44 -26.87 -9.66 8.69
N THR A 45 -26.17 -8.58 8.44
CA THR A 45 -25.50 -7.75 9.46
C THR A 45 -26.01 -6.32 9.35
N LEU A 46 -26.36 -5.72 10.48
CA LEU A 46 -26.75 -4.31 10.54
C LEU A 46 -25.55 -3.46 10.98
N VAL A 47 -25.23 -2.45 10.17
CA VAL A 47 -24.13 -1.50 10.43
C VAL A 47 -24.63 -0.07 10.39
N PRO A 48 -24.01 0.88 11.12
CA PRO A 48 -24.35 2.28 11.00
C PRO A 48 -23.99 2.82 9.60
N CYS A 49 -24.79 3.72 9.08
CA CYS A 49 -24.47 4.46 7.87
C CYS A 49 -23.48 5.58 8.21
N LEU A 50 -22.30 5.54 7.62
CA LEU A 50 -21.30 6.60 7.79
C LEU A 50 -21.61 7.78 6.88
N ALA A 51 -21.42 9.00 7.38
CA ALA A 51 -21.64 10.22 6.63
C ALA A 51 -20.38 10.58 5.81
N GLY A 52 -20.57 11.21 4.65
CA GLY A 52 -19.48 11.67 3.79
C GLY A 52 -19.67 11.24 2.35
N SER A 53 -18.69 11.55 1.52
CA SER A 53 -18.60 11.14 0.12
C SER A 53 -17.20 10.70 -0.23
N HIS A 54 -17.09 9.88 -1.28
CA HIS A 54 -15.79 9.54 -1.85
C HIS A 54 -15.15 10.81 -2.45
N PRO A 55 -13.83 10.97 -2.34
CA PRO A 55 -13.16 12.12 -2.91
C PRO A 55 -12.98 11.94 -4.43
N ASP A 56 -13.29 12.96 -5.21
CA ASP A 56 -12.98 12.98 -6.65
C ASP A 56 -11.47 13.06 -6.89
N GLN A 57 -10.78 13.77 -6.01
CA GLN A 57 -9.32 13.92 -6.01
C GLN A 57 -8.79 13.99 -4.58
N THR A 58 -7.64 13.41 -4.36
CA THR A 58 -6.95 13.48 -3.08
C THR A 58 -6.11 14.74 -2.97
N THR A 59 -5.90 15.23 -1.75
CA THR A 59 -5.01 16.36 -1.42
C THR A 59 -3.87 15.88 -0.50
N GLN A 60 -2.83 16.70 -0.33
CA GLN A 60 -1.76 16.40 0.64
C GLN A 60 -2.29 16.24 2.06
N ALA A 61 -3.24 17.08 2.48
CA ALA A 61 -3.89 16.97 3.78
C ALA A 61 -4.62 15.63 3.94
N MET A 62 -5.37 15.20 2.92
CA MET A 62 -6.03 13.90 2.93
C MET A 62 -5.03 12.74 2.96
N CYS A 63 -3.91 12.87 2.23
CA CYS A 63 -2.82 11.88 2.28
C CYS A 63 -2.21 11.77 3.68
N HIS A 64 -2.00 12.90 4.35
CA HIS A 64 -1.53 12.92 5.73
C HIS A 64 -2.53 12.20 6.66
N ASP A 65 -3.80 12.53 6.58
CA ASP A 65 -4.83 11.99 7.47
C ASP A 65 -5.06 10.48 7.24
N ILE A 66 -5.05 10.03 5.98
CA ILE A 66 -5.18 8.59 5.70
C ILE A 66 -3.92 7.82 6.12
N GLY A 67 -2.73 8.42 6.03
CA GLY A 67 -1.50 7.84 6.56
C GLY A 67 -1.59 7.63 8.08
N ALA A 68 -2.04 8.65 8.82
CA ALA A 68 -2.28 8.53 10.25
C ALA A 68 -3.37 7.50 10.60
N ALA A 69 -4.45 7.45 9.82
CA ALA A 69 -5.52 6.47 10.02
C ALA A 69 -5.04 5.04 9.78
N LEU A 70 -4.23 4.80 8.73
CA LEU A 70 -3.65 3.48 8.45
C LEU A 70 -2.68 3.04 9.56
N ALA A 71 -1.84 3.95 10.07
CA ALA A 71 -0.97 3.65 11.20
C ALA A 71 -1.79 3.30 12.46
N MET A 72 -2.85 4.05 12.75
CA MET A 72 -3.76 3.76 13.87
C MET A 72 -4.47 2.40 13.70
N LEU A 73 -4.82 2.02 12.47
CA LEU A 73 -5.38 0.70 12.16
C LEU A 73 -4.36 -0.39 12.51
N HIS A 74 -3.14 -0.30 12.01
CA HIS A 74 -2.08 -1.26 12.27
C HIS A 74 -1.80 -1.41 13.77
N GLU A 75 -1.60 -0.30 14.49
CA GLU A 75 -1.37 -0.32 15.94
C GLU A 75 -2.55 -0.90 16.73
N THR A 76 -3.78 -0.55 16.33
CA THR A 76 -4.97 -1.05 17.03
C THR A 76 -5.17 -2.55 16.84
N LEU A 77 -4.88 -3.06 15.64
CA LEU A 77 -5.08 -4.47 15.32
C LEU A 77 -3.95 -5.39 15.81
N GLN A 78 -2.81 -4.86 16.25
CA GLN A 78 -1.75 -5.66 16.88
C GLN A 78 -2.23 -6.43 18.11
N ALA A 79 -3.24 -5.92 18.82
CA ALA A 79 -3.83 -6.60 19.97
C ALA A 79 -4.62 -7.87 19.58
N LEU A 80 -5.02 -8.01 18.33
CA LEU A 80 -5.71 -9.19 17.83
C LEU A 80 -4.68 -10.23 17.39
N GLN A 81 -4.77 -11.43 18.00
CA GLN A 81 -4.01 -12.57 17.50
C GLN A 81 -4.60 -12.99 16.15
N PRO A 82 -3.80 -13.02 15.06
CA PRO A 82 -4.29 -13.50 13.79
C PRO A 82 -4.77 -14.96 13.97
N SER A 83 -6.05 -15.22 13.73
CA SER A 83 -6.54 -16.59 13.59
C SER A 83 -6.14 -17.15 12.23
N GLU A 84 -6.15 -18.48 12.07
CA GLU A 84 -5.92 -19.12 10.77
C GLU A 84 -6.81 -18.53 9.66
N GLN A 85 -7.98 -18.00 10.04
CA GLN A 85 -8.94 -17.36 9.15
C GLN A 85 -8.38 -16.10 8.43
N TYR A 86 -7.44 -15.39 9.06
CA TYR A 86 -6.84 -14.17 8.49
C TYR A 86 -5.43 -14.37 7.95
N GLY A 87 -4.85 -15.55 8.13
CA GLY A 87 -3.47 -15.86 7.76
C GLY A 87 -3.29 -16.37 6.34
N VAL A 88 -4.38 -16.62 5.61
CA VAL A 88 -4.32 -17.16 4.25
C VAL A 88 -4.43 -16.01 3.25
N PRO A 89 -3.43 -15.80 2.37
CA PRO A 89 -3.56 -14.85 1.27
C PRO A 89 -4.81 -15.20 0.43
N LEU A 90 -5.64 -14.21 0.13
CA LEU A 90 -6.86 -14.37 -0.67
C LEU A 90 -6.56 -14.90 -2.07
N TYR A 91 -5.39 -14.60 -2.60
CA TYR A 91 -4.95 -15.01 -3.91
C TYR A 91 -3.56 -15.68 -3.87
N PRO A 92 -3.37 -16.81 -4.56
CA PRO A 92 -2.05 -17.41 -4.78
C PRO A 92 -1.28 -16.60 -5.83
N TRP A 93 -0.77 -15.44 -5.44
CA TRP A 93 -0.18 -14.46 -6.36
C TRP A 93 0.94 -15.02 -7.24
N ALA A 94 1.70 -15.99 -6.77
CA ALA A 94 2.74 -16.64 -7.58
C ALA A 94 2.12 -17.41 -8.75
N ASP A 95 1.06 -18.16 -8.50
CA ASP A 95 0.37 -18.96 -9.53
C ASP A 95 -0.36 -18.06 -10.51
N VAL A 96 -0.98 -16.97 -10.01
CA VAL A 96 -1.62 -15.95 -10.86
C VAL A 96 -0.59 -15.30 -11.76
N ARG A 97 0.56 -14.88 -11.23
CA ARG A 97 1.69 -14.33 -12.00
C ARG A 97 2.14 -15.30 -13.10
N ASP A 98 2.45 -16.54 -12.74
CA ASP A 98 3.00 -17.52 -13.66
C ASP A 98 2.03 -17.84 -14.80
N ARG A 99 0.72 -17.82 -14.52
CA ARG A 99 -0.30 -17.96 -15.55
C ARG A 99 -0.40 -16.75 -16.47
N GLU A 100 -0.48 -15.54 -15.91
CA GLU A 100 -0.66 -14.33 -16.72
C GLU A 100 0.59 -14.00 -17.55
N MET A 101 1.78 -14.27 -17.04
CA MET A 101 3.04 -14.04 -17.75
C MET A 101 3.16 -14.81 -19.09
N GLN A 102 2.47 -15.94 -19.23
CA GLN A 102 2.46 -16.72 -20.48
C GLN A 102 1.82 -15.97 -21.65
N PHE A 103 0.99 -14.97 -21.37
CA PHE A 103 0.26 -14.18 -22.36
C PHE A 103 0.80 -12.75 -22.51
N MET A 104 1.82 -12.38 -21.72
CA MET A 104 2.38 -11.03 -21.74
C MET A 104 3.43 -10.85 -22.85
N PRO A 105 3.55 -9.63 -23.44
CA PRO A 105 4.73 -9.23 -24.19
C PRO A 105 6.02 -9.41 -23.37
N GLY A 106 7.14 -9.67 -24.06
CA GLY A 106 8.39 -10.02 -23.39
C GLY A 106 8.95 -8.92 -22.46
N ASP A 107 8.74 -7.65 -22.80
CA ASP A 107 9.11 -6.49 -21.97
C ASP A 107 8.25 -6.38 -20.70
N GLU A 108 6.95 -6.65 -20.81
CA GLU A 108 6.05 -6.67 -19.64
C GLU A 108 6.36 -7.85 -18.71
N ALA A 109 6.59 -9.03 -19.26
CA ALA A 109 7.00 -10.20 -18.51
C ALA A 109 8.35 -9.98 -17.81
N LYS A 110 9.29 -9.30 -18.47
CA LYS A 110 10.58 -8.92 -17.89
C LYS A 110 10.39 -7.96 -16.72
N LEU A 111 9.64 -6.88 -16.90
CA LEU A 111 9.33 -5.91 -15.84
C LEU A 111 8.75 -6.62 -14.60
N MET A 112 7.75 -7.47 -14.81
CA MET A 112 7.11 -8.22 -13.72
C MET A 112 8.10 -9.15 -13.02
N SER A 113 8.93 -9.87 -13.78
CA SER A 113 9.95 -10.78 -13.22
C SER A 113 11.00 -10.04 -12.41
N ASP A 114 11.47 -8.89 -12.89
CA ASP A 114 12.50 -8.10 -12.21
C ASP A 114 11.97 -7.53 -10.88
N ILE A 115 10.75 -6.97 -10.88
CA ILE A 115 10.10 -6.50 -9.66
C ILE A 115 9.89 -7.66 -8.67
N TRP A 116 9.42 -8.81 -9.15
CA TRP A 116 9.16 -9.96 -8.30
C TRP A 116 10.44 -10.53 -7.68
N ARG A 117 11.52 -10.61 -8.46
CA ARG A 117 12.85 -11.02 -7.99
C ARG A 117 13.33 -10.08 -6.89
N SER A 118 13.32 -8.77 -7.14
CA SER A 118 13.74 -7.76 -6.16
C SER A 118 12.92 -7.82 -4.86
N TYR A 119 11.61 -8.06 -4.97
CA TYR A 119 10.76 -8.30 -3.80
C TYR A 119 11.21 -9.55 -3.03
N SER A 120 11.53 -10.67 -3.71
CA SER A 120 11.94 -11.90 -3.04
C SER A 120 13.32 -11.82 -2.38
N GLU A 121 14.14 -10.85 -2.78
CA GLU A 121 15.45 -10.55 -2.19
C GLU A 121 15.36 -9.64 -0.94
N LEU A 122 14.20 -9.05 -0.66
CA LEU A 122 13.99 -8.26 0.55
C LEU A 122 14.09 -9.14 1.81
N PRO A 123 14.53 -8.59 2.95
CA PRO A 123 14.60 -9.30 4.21
C PRO A 123 13.21 -9.46 4.84
N LEU A 124 12.30 -10.13 4.14
CA LEU A 124 10.87 -10.25 4.51
C LEU A 124 10.67 -10.80 5.94
N ALA A 125 11.60 -11.63 6.43
CA ALA A 125 11.50 -12.21 7.77
C ALA A 125 11.65 -11.18 8.90
N THR A 126 12.32 -10.03 8.64
CA THR A 126 12.55 -8.97 9.62
C THR A 126 11.56 -7.81 9.49
N LEU A 127 10.78 -7.77 8.40
CA LEU A 127 9.77 -6.74 8.20
C LEU A 127 8.59 -6.95 9.16
N PRO A 128 8.15 -5.89 9.86
CA PRO A 128 6.96 -5.94 10.69
C PRO A 128 5.71 -6.32 9.88
N LYS A 129 4.89 -7.19 10.47
CA LYS A 129 3.66 -7.69 9.84
C LYS A 129 2.53 -7.81 10.87
N GLY A 130 1.31 -7.75 10.38
CA GLY A 130 0.10 -7.90 11.18
C GLY A 130 -1.13 -7.84 10.28
N LEU A 131 -2.30 -7.61 10.89
CA LEU A 131 -3.51 -7.40 10.12
C LEU A 131 -3.44 -6.08 9.37
N CYS A 132 -3.57 -6.15 8.06
CA CYS A 132 -3.53 -5.06 7.09
C CYS A 132 -4.87 -4.94 6.39
N HIS A 133 -5.21 -3.75 5.89
CA HIS A 133 -6.44 -3.53 5.11
C HIS A 133 -6.34 -4.11 3.70
N LEU A 134 -5.23 -3.91 3.04
CA LEU A 134 -4.83 -4.36 1.70
C LEU A 134 -5.67 -3.85 0.51
N ASP A 135 -6.66 -3.00 0.78
CA ASP A 135 -7.48 -2.35 -0.25
C ASP A 135 -7.85 -0.91 0.18
N MET A 136 -6.93 -0.19 0.85
CA MET A 136 -7.17 1.19 1.30
C MET A 136 -7.01 2.17 0.14
N PHE A 137 -8.01 2.19 -0.73
CA PHE A 137 -8.13 3.10 -1.86
C PHE A 137 -9.02 4.29 -1.52
N ALA A 138 -8.94 5.36 -2.30
CA ALA A 138 -9.75 6.55 -2.09
C ALA A 138 -11.27 6.26 -2.20
N ASP A 139 -11.65 5.32 -3.06
CA ASP A 139 -13.03 4.84 -3.19
C ASP A 139 -13.50 3.94 -2.02
N ASN A 140 -12.59 3.51 -1.14
CA ASN A 140 -12.89 2.86 0.14
C ASN A 140 -12.83 3.81 1.34
N THR A 141 -12.89 5.13 1.08
CA THR A 141 -12.91 6.16 2.14
C THR A 141 -14.04 7.15 1.96
N LEU A 142 -14.57 7.68 3.07
CA LEU A 142 -15.54 8.74 3.08
C LEU A 142 -14.96 9.99 3.73
N TRP A 143 -15.27 11.13 3.14
CA TRP A 143 -14.77 12.42 3.60
C TRP A 143 -15.91 13.44 3.71
N ASN A 144 -15.83 14.28 4.73
CA ASN A 144 -16.65 15.48 4.83
C ASN A 144 -15.84 16.66 4.28
N LEU A 145 -16.28 17.18 3.12
CA LEU A 145 -15.62 18.25 2.40
C LEU A 145 -16.36 19.58 2.70
N GLN A 146 -16.15 20.17 3.87
CA GLN A 146 -16.78 21.43 4.25
C GLN A 146 -15.75 22.55 4.42
N LYS A 147 -16.06 23.74 3.87
CA LYS A 147 -15.28 24.99 4.06
C LYS A 147 -13.80 24.92 3.68
N GLY A 148 -13.46 24.04 2.71
CA GLY A 148 -12.06 23.86 2.27
C GLY A 148 -11.22 22.94 3.14
N GLU A 149 -11.81 22.34 4.19
CA GLU A 149 -11.19 21.29 5.00
C GLU A 149 -11.79 19.94 4.62
N ALA A 150 -10.93 18.93 4.48
CA ALA A 150 -11.34 17.54 4.29
C ALA A 150 -11.15 16.80 5.61
N ARG A 151 -12.20 16.15 6.12
CA ARG A 151 -12.13 15.31 7.32
C ARG A 151 -12.53 13.89 6.96
N LEU A 152 -11.71 12.94 7.30
CA LEU A 152 -12.00 11.51 7.16
C LEU A 152 -13.18 11.11 8.05
N THR A 153 -14.24 10.55 7.45
CA THR A 153 -15.48 10.16 8.13
C THR A 153 -15.85 8.70 7.95
N GLY A 154 -15.15 7.96 7.10
CA GLY A 154 -15.38 6.54 6.90
C GLY A 154 -14.20 5.81 6.31
N LEU A 155 -13.92 4.62 6.86
CA LEU A 155 -13.11 3.58 6.26
C LEU A 155 -14.03 2.41 5.95
N LEU A 156 -13.99 1.95 4.71
CA LEU A 156 -14.92 0.96 4.14
C LEU A 156 -14.16 -0.26 3.63
N ASP A 157 -14.90 -1.29 3.30
CA ASP A 157 -14.47 -2.51 2.62
C ASP A 157 -13.26 -3.22 3.25
N PHE A 158 -13.50 -3.85 4.38
CA PHE A 158 -12.51 -4.65 5.09
C PHE A 158 -12.45 -6.11 4.61
N THR A 159 -12.92 -6.43 3.40
CA THR A 159 -13.01 -7.81 2.90
C THR A 159 -11.67 -8.44 2.60
N GLU A 160 -10.67 -7.63 2.23
CA GLU A 160 -9.31 -8.07 1.90
C GLU A 160 -8.39 -8.17 3.14
N VAL A 161 -8.91 -7.88 4.35
CA VAL A 161 -8.09 -7.89 5.57
C VAL A 161 -7.42 -9.24 5.78
N SER A 162 -6.11 -9.23 5.80
CA SER A 162 -5.29 -10.41 6.07
C SER A 162 -3.96 -10.03 6.71
N VAL A 163 -3.17 -11.04 7.12
CA VAL A 163 -1.83 -10.83 7.67
C VAL A 163 -0.85 -10.59 6.53
N GLU A 164 -0.27 -9.38 6.51
CA GLU A 164 0.76 -9.00 5.56
C GLU A 164 1.77 -8.04 6.23
N HIS A 165 2.86 -7.72 5.53
CA HIS A 165 3.81 -6.70 5.98
C HIS A 165 3.17 -5.32 5.91
N TYR A 166 3.28 -4.55 6.98
CA TYR A 166 2.69 -3.21 7.03
C TYR A 166 3.15 -2.31 5.88
N VAL A 167 4.41 -2.45 5.46
CA VAL A 167 4.95 -1.68 4.33
C VAL A 167 4.29 -2.01 2.99
N MET A 168 3.67 -3.19 2.82
CA MET A 168 2.85 -3.51 1.65
C MET A 168 1.52 -2.74 1.67
N ASP A 169 0.85 -2.69 2.80
CA ASP A 169 -0.41 -1.94 2.96
C ASP A 169 -0.18 -0.43 2.77
N ILE A 170 0.93 0.10 3.30
CA ILE A 170 1.42 1.45 3.04
C ILE A 170 1.60 1.68 1.53
N ALA A 171 2.27 0.77 0.84
CA ALA A 171 2.54 0.89 -0.59
C ALA A 171 1.26 0.87 -1.44
N ILE A 172 0.28 0.03 -1.08
CA ILE A 172 -1.04 -0.03 -1.74
C ILE A 172 -1.74 1.32 -1.60
N THR A 173 -1.82 1.85 -0.38
CA THR A 173 -2.50 3.11 -0.10
C THR A 173 -1.81 4.30 -0.78
N ILE A 174 -0.49 4.38 -0.73
CA ILE A 174 0.29 5.43 -1.42
C ILE A 174 0.05 5.37 -2.93
N ASN A 175 0.03 4.17 -3.51
CA ASN A 175 -0.18 4.00 -4.95
C ASN A 175 -1.50 4.59 -5.43
N ASP A 176 -2.55 4.49 -4.64
CA ASP A 176 -3.84 5.05 -5.01
C ASP A 176 -3.93 6.55 -4.66
N PHE A 177 -3.69 6.91 -3.41
CA PHE A 177 -3.87 8.29 -2.94
C PHE A 177 -2.91 9.30 -3.58
N CYS A 178 -1.72 8.85 -3.99
CA CYS A 178 -0.69 9.73 -4.56
C CYS A 178 -0.64 9.71 -6.09
N THR A 179 -1.59 9.04 -6.77
CA THR A 179 -1.65 8.97 -8.24
C THR A 179 -2.89 9.69 -8.77
N THR A 180 -2.72 10.47 -9.85
CA THR A 180 -3.84 11.07 -10.58
C THR A 180 -4.22 10.17 -11.75
N TRP A 181 -5.28 9.39 -11.60
CA TRP A 181 -5.67 8.33 -12.50
C TRP A 181 -6.20 8.80 -13.87
N GLY A 182 -6.95 9.91 -13.93
CA GLY A 182 -7.52 10.41 -15.18
C GLY A 182 -6.48 10.74 -16.25
N VAL A 183 -5.32 11.23 -15.87
CA VAL A 183 -4.19 11.51 -16.77
C VAL A 183 -3.63 10.21 -17.36
N ALA A 184 -3.49 9.17 -16.54
CA ALA A 184 -3.02 7.87 -16.99
C ALA A 184 -4.01 7.17 -17.94
N GLU A 185 -5.31 7.36 -17.78
CA GLU A 185 -6.34 6.80 -18.66
C GLU A 185 -6.25 7.34 -20.09
N GLN A 186 -5.80 8.58 -20.26
CA GLN A 186 -5.64 9.22 -21.56
C GLN A 186 -4.37 8.78 -22.31
N GLY A 187 -3.58 7.85 -21.76
CA GLY A 187 -2.37 7.35 -22.39
C GLY A 187 -1.10 8.13 -22.05
N GLU A 188 -1.22 9.13 -21.19
CA GLU A 188 -0.09 9.92 -20.71
C GLU A 188 0.76 9.16 -19.67
N SER A 189 1.88 9.73 -19.24
CA SER A 189 2.71 9.18 -18.18
C SER A 189 1.94 9.15 -16.85
N VAL A 190 2.26 8.20 -15.97
CA VAL A 190 1.72 8.16 -14.60
C VAL A 190 2.05 9.47 -13.91
N ASN A 191 1.04 10.14 -13.40
CA ASN A 191 1.18 11.35 -12.61
C ASN A 191 1.18 10.99 -11.12
N PHE A 192 2.31 10.51 -10.63
CA PHE A 192 2.55 10.20 -9.23
C PHE A 192 3.10 11.42 -8.49
N ASP A 193 2.42 11.83 -7.44
CA ASP A 193 2.73 13.03 -6.66
C ASP A 193 3.57 12.66 -5.41
N ARG A 194 4.87 12.95 -5.48
CA ARG A 194 5.80 12.72 -4.37
C ARG A 194 5.53 13.58 -3.14
N SER A 195 4.92 14.76 -3.32
CA SER A 195 4.58 15.61 -2.18
C SER A 195 3.41 15.05 -1.39
N LYS A 196 2.44 14.40 -2.07
CA LYS A 196 1.38 13.62 -1.43
C LYS A 196 1.95 12.41 -0.69
N MET A 197 2.90 11.69 -1.30
CA MET A 197 3.58 10.57 -0.63
C MET A 197 4.31 11.03 0.63
N ALA A 198 5.04 12.15 0.57
CA ALA A 198 5.72 12.70 1.74
C ALA A 198 4.73 13.07 2.85
N ALA A 199 3.59 13.69 2.51
CA ALA A 199 2.53 14.00 3.47
C ALA A 199 1.91 12.73 4.08
N PHE A 200 1.68 11.68 3.27
CA PHE A 200 1.21 10.38 3.76
C PHE A 200 2.18 9.77 4.78
N LEU A 201 3.46 9.71 4.44
CA LEU A 201 4.49 9.15 5.34
C LEU A 201 4.60 9.98 6.62
N GLN A 202 4.54 11.31 6.54
CA GLN A 202 4.51 12.17 7.72
C GLN A 202 3.32 11.83 8.64
N GLY A 203 2.14 11.65 8.07
CA GLY A 203 0.94 11.25 8.83
C GLY A 203 1.11 9.86 9.46
N TYR A 204 1.57 8.89 8.70
CA TYR A 204 1.79 7.53 9.16
C TYR A 204 2.83 7.49 10.31
N GLU A 205 3.99 8.10 10.10
CA GLU A 205 5.11 8.10 11.05
C GLU A 205 4.83 8.95 12.30
N SER A 206 3.83 9.82 12.28
CA SER A 206 3.38 10.54 13.48
C SER A 206 2.80 9.59 14.55
N ILE A 207 2.38 8.38 14.15
CA ILE A 207 1.78 7.36 15.02
C ILE A 207 2.69 6.12 15.10
N ARG A 208 3.16 5.61 13.96
CA ARG A 208 4.02 4.44 13.86
C ARG A 208 5.23 4.74 12.97
N PRO A 209 6.41 4.99 13.56
CA PRO A 209 7.64 5.21 12.78
C PRO A 209 8.01 3.97 11.96
N LEU A 210 8.45 4.18 10.72
CA LEU A 210 9.03 3.12 9.91
C LEU A 210 10.44 2.79 10.39
N ASN A 211 10.77 1.51 10.51
CA ASN A 211 12.12 1.10 10.78
C ASN A 211 13.01 1.15 9.51
N ASN A 212 14.31 0.93 9.68
CA ASN A 212 15.25 1.00 8.56
C ASN A 212 14.97 -0.04 7.46
N ASP A 213 14.49 -1.22 7.81
CA ASP A 213 14.19 -2.28 6.83
C ASP A 213 12.91 -1.96 6.05
N GLU A 214 11.89 -1.39 6.70
CA GLU A 214 10.67 -0.89 6.04
C GLU A 214 11.00 0.25 5.07
N ASN A 215 11.83 1.21 5.50
CA ASN A 215 12.27 2.32 4.64
C ASN A 215 13.03 1.83 3.39
N ARG A 216 13.89 0.82 3.54
CA ARG A 216 14.62 0.21 2.41
C ARG A 216 13.70 -0.60 1.50
N ALA A 217 12.69 -1.26 2.06
CA ALA A 217 11.75 -2.09 1.30
C ALA A 217 10.71 -1.27 0.53
N LEU A 218 10.32 -0.09 1.04
CA LEU A 218 9.21 0.70 0.51
C LEU A 218 9.29 0.97 -1.01
N PRO A 219 10.42 1.33 -1.63
CA PRO A 219 10.49 1.54 -3.08
C PRO A 219 10.11 0.28 -3.88
N VAL A 220 10.61 -0.89 -3.46
CA VAL A 220 10.29 -2.17 -4.10
C VAL A 220 8.84 -2.56 -3.82
N MET A 221 8.33 -2.31 -2.62
CA MET A 221 6.94 -2.59 -2.25
C MET A 221 5.94 -1.74 -3.06
N LEU A 222 6.25 -0.47 -3.37
CA LEU A 222 5.43 0.36 -4.26
C LEU A 222 5.29 -0.27 -5.65
N ALA A 223 6.41 -0.72 -6.25
CA ALA A 223 6.38 -1.42 -7.53
C ALA A 223 5.62 -2.75 -7.43
N LYS A 224 5.87 -3.52 -6.36
CA LYS A 224 5.22 -4.82 -6.12
C LYS A 224 3.72 -4.68 -5.90
N ALA A 225 3.26 -3.70 -5.14
CA ALA A 225 1.84 -3.41 -4.94
C ALA A 225 1.15 -3.09 -6.26
N ALA A 226 1.76 -2.26 -7.11
CA ALA A 226 1.23 -1.98 -8.45
C ALA A 226 1.15 -3.25 -9.32
N VAL A 227 2.15 -4.15 -9.24
CA VAL A 227 2.13 -5.46 -9.93
C VAL A 227 0.99 -6.34 -9.44
N ILE A 228 0.71 -6.40 -8.13
CA ILE A 228 -0.41 -7.18 -7.58
C ILE A 228 -1.74 -6.72 -8.18
N PHE A 229 -2.00 -5.42 -8.21
CA PHE A 229 -3.24 -4.89 -8.80
C PHE A 229 -3.26 -4.96 -10.32
N TRP A 230 -2.11 -4.94 -11.00
CA TRP A 230 -2.02 -5.26 -12.42
C TRP A 230 -2.44 -6.71 -12.69
N LEU A 231 -1.90 -7.66 -11.95
CA LEU A 231 -2.26 -9.09 -12.02
C LEU A 231 -3.74 -9.32 -11.70
N LEU A 232 -4.27 -8.67 -10.66
CA LEU A 232 -5.68 -8.79 -10.29
C LEU A 232 -6.60 -8.37 -11.46
N ARG A 233 -6.31 -7.25 -12.10
CA ARG A 233 -7.10 -6.76 -13.24
C ARG A 233 -6.99 -7.68 -14.46
N LEU A 234 -5.81 -8.20 -14.77
CA LEU A 234 -5.62 -9.20 -15.82
C LEU A 234 -6.37 -10.49 -15.53
N ASN A 235 -6.29 -10.98 -14.29
CA ASN A 235 -7.00 -12.18 -13.85
C ASN A 235 -8.52 -12.03 -13.98
N VAL A 236 -9.08 -10.87 -13.63
CA VAL A 236 -10.52 -10.59 -13.81
C VAL A 236 -10.90 -10.58 -15.30
N ILE A 237 -10.09 -10.00 -16.18
CA ILE A 237 -10.33 -10.02 -17.62
C ILE A 237 -10.29 -11.46 -18.15
N HIS A 238 -9.28 -12.22 -17.75
CA HIS A 238 -9.13 -13.62 -18.17
C HIS A 238 -10.32 -14.47 -17.68
N TYR A 239 -10.69 -14.35 -16.41
CA TYR A 239 -11.83 -15.06 -15.84
C TYR A 239 -13.13 -14.72 -16.56
N ASN A 240 -13.41 -13.44 -16.80
CA ASN A 240 -14.62 -13.03 -17.51
C ASN A 240 -14.67 -13.59 -18.94
N ARG A 241 -13.53 -13.70 -19.64
CA ARG A 241 -13.46 -14.30 -20.98
C ARG A 241 -13.73 -15.81 -20.95
N THR A 242 -13.13 -16.54 -19.99
CA THR A 242 -13.30 -18.00 -19.87
C THR A 242 -14.70 -18.39 -19.45
N GLU A 243 -15.33 -17.62 -18.56
CA GLU A 243 -16.69 -17.87 -18.07
C GLU A 243 -17.78 -17.27 -18.99
N GLY A 244 -17.39 -16.64 -20.10
CA GLY A 244 -18.34 -16.01 -21.03
C GLY A 244 -19.14 -14.87 -20.41
N ARG A 245 -18.64 -14.25 -19.36
CA ARG A 245 -19.30 -13.14 -18.70
C ARG A 245 -19.21 -11.89 -19.55
N THR A 246 -20.36 -11.45 -20.07
CA THR A 246 -20.54 -10.21 -20.81
C THR A 246 -21.70 -9.43 -20.23
N GLY A 247 -21.59 -8.11 -20.11
CA GLY A 247 -22.69 -7.26 -19.67
C GLY A 247 -22.21 -5.91 -19.17
N ASP A 248 -23.09 -4.92 -19.20
CA ASP A 248 -22.83 -3.52 -18.83
C ASP A 248 -22.47 -3.32 -17.35
N ASN A 249 -22.72 -4.32 -16.51
CA ASN A 249 -22.42 -4.31 -15.07
C ASN A 249 -21.06 -4.89 -14.70
N ILE A 250 -20.26 -5.33 -15.68
CA ILE A 250 -18.91 -5.87 -15.46
C ILE A 250 -17.91 -4.74 -15.66
N MET A 251 -17.67 -3.96 -14.60
CA MET A 251 -16.62 -2.94 -14.61
C MET A 251 -15.26 -3.62 -14.42
N VAL A 252 -14.44 -3.61 -15.47
CA VAL A 252 -13.03 -4.00 -15.39
C VAL A 252 -12.18 -2.74 -15.42
N LYS A 253 -11.48 -2.44 -14.34
CA LYS A 253 -10.50 -1.34 -14.31
C LYS A 253 -9.35 -1.66 -15.28
N ASN A 254 -8.90 -0.67 -16.05
CA ASN A 254 -7.83 -0.85 -17.04
C ASN A 254 -6.52 -1.35 -16.38
N PRO A 255 -5.97 -2.52 -16.79
CA PRO A 255 -4.72 -3.05 -16.23
C PRO A 255 -3.49 -2.20 -16.58
N ASP A 256 -3.51 -1.47 -17.71
CA ASP A 256 -2.38 -0.64 -18.16
C ASP A 256 -2.06 0.50 -17.18
N LEU A 257 -3.02 0.96 -16.40
CA LEU A 257 -2.79 1.96 -15.37
C LEU A 257 -1.80 1.45 -14.32
N MET A 258 -2.04 0.24 -13.80
CA MET A 258 -1.17 -0.38 -12.81
C MET A 258 0.17 -0.81 -13.39
N LYS A 259 0.20 -1.28 -14.64
CA LYS A 259 1.44 -1.55 -15.37
C LYS A 259 2.34 -0.31 -15.44
N ARG A 260 1.79 0.83 -15.84
CA ARG A 260 2.52 2.10 -15.92
C ARG A 260 3.02 2.56 -14.56
N LEU A 261 2.22 2.40 -13.52
CA LEU A 261 2.61 2.72 -12.16
C LEU A 261 3.75 1.81 -11.68
N ALA A 262 3.67 0.51 -11.97
CA ALA A 262 4.75 -0.44 -11.68
C ALA A 262 6.05 -0.05 -12.40
N ALA A 263 5.98 0.29 -13.68
CA ALA A 263 7.13 0.75 -14.46
C ALA A 263 7.72 2.07 -13.91
N TYR A 264 6.86 3.00 -13.51
CA TYR A 264 7.30 4.26 -12.89
C TYR A 264 8.10 4.01 -11.61
N HIS A 265 7.57 3.20 -10.69
CA HIS A 265 8.26 2.89 -9.44
C HIS A 265 9.54 2.09 -9.69
N TRP A 266 9.50 1.12 -10.62
CA TRP A 266 10.66 0.31 -10.95
C TRP A 266 11.83 1.12 -11.50
N ALA A 267 11.57 2.07 -12.39
CA ALA A 267 12.59 2.98 -12.90
C ALA A 267 13.29 3.78 -11.79
N HIS A 268 12.58 4.06 -10.67
CA HIS A 268 13.17 4.72 -9.51
C HIS A 268 14.01 3.75 -8.65
N VAL A 269 13.59 2.49 -8.53
CA VAL A 269 14.38 1.44 -7.86
C VAL A 269 15.68 1.20 -8.60
N GLU A 270 15.62 1.01 -9.93
CA GLU A 270 16.81 0.79 -10.77
C GLU A 270 17.79 1.97 -10.69
N LYS A 271 17.28 3.19 -10.75
CA LYS A 271 18.11 4.39 -10.59
C LYS A 271 18.79 4.40 -9.23
N SER A 272 18.07 4.10 -8.15
CA SER A 272 18.62 4.07 -6.79
C SER A 272 19.69 2.97 -6.63
N GLN A 273 19.48 1.80 -7.22
CA GLN A 273 20.44 0.69 -7.17
C GLN A 273 21.72 0.98 -7.95
N ASN A 274 21.61 1.77 -9.02
CA ASN A 274 22.73 2.16 -9.87
C ASN A 274 23.40 3.48 -9.45
N THR A 275 22.87 4.17 -8.45
CA THR A 275 23.42 5.42 -7.94
C THR A 275 24.34 5.14 -6.76
N VAL A 276 25.52 5.74 -6.81
CA VAL A 276 26.50 5.73 -5.71
C VAL A 276 26.93 7.14 -5.40
N PHE A 277 27.35 7.35 -4.16
CA PHE A 277 27.82 8.64 -3.66
C PHE A 277 29.31 8.52 -3.37
N ALA A 278 30.15 9.25 -4.12
CA ALA A 278 31.56 9.29 -3.89
C ALA A 278 31.93 10.47 -2.99
N LEU A 279 32.71 10.18 -1.95
CA LEU A 279 33.36 11.19 -1.15
C LEU A 279 34.72 11.50 -1.77
N LEU A 280 34.92 12.78 -2.15
CA LEU A 280 36.14 13.23 -2.83
C LEU A 280 36.83 14.31 -2.03
N THR A 281 38.16 14.34 -2.12
CA THR A 281 38.95 15.48 -1.66
C THR A 281 38.65 16.73 -2.53
N LYS A 282 38.46 17.87 -1.92
CA LYS A 282 38.21 19.12 -2.65
C LYS A 282 39.44 19.62 -3.42
N GLN A 283 40.64 19.22 -3.01
CA GLN A 283 41.89 19.69 -3.55
C GLN A 283 42.21 19.10 -4.94
N ASP A 284 41.99 17.78 -5.09
CA ASP A 284 42.41 17.04 -6.29
C ASP A 284 41.32 16.09 -6.83
N ASN A 285 40.12 16.12 -6.27
CA ASN A 285 38.98 15.25 -6.62
C ASN A 285 39.30 13.75 -6.52
N GLN A 286 40.23 13.34 -5.66
CA GLN A 286 40.47 11.92 -5.41
C GLN A 286 39.31 11.30 -4.65
N ILE A 287 38.85 10.11 -5.09
CA ILE A 287 37.81 9.33 -4.42
C ILE A 287 38.41 8.70 -3.16
N VAL A 288 37.86 9.03 -2.01
CA VAL A 288 38.28 8.51 -0.69
C VAL A 288 37.34 7.40 -0.21
N GLY A 289 36.11 7.41 -0.70
CA GLY A 289 35.10 6.41 -0.38
C GLY A 289 33.96 6.43 -1.37
N VAL A 290 33.28 5.30 -1.51
CA VAL A 290 32.07 5.13 -2.33
C VAL A 290 31.00 4.51 -1.47
N PHE A 291 29.80 5.08 -1.47
CA PHE A 291 28.70 4.74 -0.59
C PHE A 291 27.42 4.50 -1.41
N SER A 292 26.58 3.59 -0.94
CA SER A 292 25.29 3.30 -1.59
C SER A 292 24.16 4.29 -1.26
N SER A 293 24.39 5.19 -0.29
CA SER A 293 23.43 6.24 0.04
C SER A 293 24.14 7.55 0.40
N ILE A 294 23.44 8.65 0.17
CA ILE A 294 23.94 9.98 0.53
C ILE A 294 24.19 10.10 2.03
N THR A 295 23.31 9.54 2.85
CA THR A 295 23.43 9.59 4.33
C THR A 295 24.72 8.92 4.82
N GLN A 296 25.11 7.78 4.21
CA GLN A 296 26.38 7.13 4.55
C GLN A 296 27.58 8.00 4.15
N ALA A 297 27.51 8.65 2.99
CA ALA A 297 28.54 9.55 2.54
C ALA A 297 28.66 10.80 3.45
N GLU A 298 27.54 11.37 3.89
CA GLU A 298 27.49 12.49 4.84
C GLU A 298 28.08 12.12 6.20
N GLN A 299 27.74 10.97 6.75
CA GLN A 299 28.32 10.45 8.01
C GLN A 299 29.83 10.24 7.90
N ALA A 300 30.31 9.72 6.78
CA ALA A 300 31.73 9.58 6.53
C ALA A 300 32.43 10.93 6.38
N GLN A 301 31.79 11.89 5.72
CA GLN A 301 32.28 13.26 5.58
C GLN A 301 32.42 13.95 6.94
N GLU A 302 31.43 13.81 7.82
CA GLU A 302 31.46 14.35 9.18
C GLU A 302 32.60 13.76 10.01
N THR A 303 32.82 12.44 9.87
CA THR A 303 33.88 11.72 10.60
C THR A 303 35.28 12.16 10.17
N LEU A 304 35.47 12.52 8.90
CA LEU A 304 36.76 12.86 8.30
C LEU A 304 37.09 14.37 8.29
N SER A 305 36.30 15.21 8.90
CA SER A 305 36.40 16.70 8.85
C SER A 305 35.80 17.29 7.57
N SER A 306 34.58 17.78 7.68
CA SER A 306 33.68 18.16 6.58
C SER A 306 34.22 19.24 5.60
N SER A 307 35.24 20.05 6.00
CA SER A 307 35.73 21.16 5.20
C SER A 307 36.58 20.75 4.00
N GLU A 308 37.20 19.56 4.02
CA GLU A 308 38.18 19.13 3.00
C GLU A 308 37.59 18.21 1.95
N PHE A 309 36.35 17.74 2.16
CA PHE A 309 35.69 16.75 1.31
C PHE A 309 34.41 17.26 0.67
N ALA A 310 34.07 16.72 -0.49
CA ALA A 310 32.82 16.95 -1.20
C ALA A 310 32.15 15.58 -1.54
N ILE A 311 30.84 15.52 -1.47
CA ILE A 311 30.05 14.37 -1.91
C ILE A 311 29.59 14.63 -3.34
N LYS A 312 29.73 13.63 -4.21
CA LYS A 312 29.27 13.66 -5.59
C LYS A 312 28.50 12.40 -5.92
N GLU A 313 27.35 12.57 -6.57
CA GLU A 313 26.53 11.48 -7.08
C GLU A 313 27.07 10.98 -8.43
N TYR A 314 27.18 9.66 -8.59
CA TYR A 314 27.57 8.99 -9.81
C TYR A 314 26.64 7.83 -10.09
N THR A 315 26.48 7.46 -11.37
CA THR A 315 25.99 6.15 -11.75
C THR A 315 27.15 5.15 -11.79
N LEU A 316 26.88 3.87 -11.54
CA LEU A 316 27.94 2.83 -11.48
C LEU A 316 28.80 2.78 -12.75
N ASP A 317 28.21 3.06 -13.91
CA ASP A 317 28.87 3.10 -15.21
C ASP A 317 29.85 4.29 -15.35
N GLN A 318 29.71 5.34 -14.53
CA GLN A 318 30.60 6.52 -14.54
C GLN A 318 31.84 6.35 -13.66
N LEU A 319 31.88 5.30 -12.84
CA LEU A 319 33.01 4.98 -11.96
C LEU A 319 33.92 3.90 -12.54
N SER A 320 33.55 3.26 -13.65
CA SER A 320 34.33 2.31 -14.42
C SER A 320 35.10 3.07 -15.51
#